data_76c107ff9fb0f5694cc6970bb0c1116b
#
_entry.id   76c107ff9fb0f5694cc6970bb0c1116b
#
_cell.length_a   1.000
_cell.length_b   1.000
_cell.length_c   1.000
_cell.angle_alpha   90.00
_cell.angle_beta   90.00
_cell.angle_gamma   90.00
#
_symmetry.space_group_name_H-M   'P 1'
#
loop_
_entity.id
_entity.type
_entity.pdbx_description
1 polymer ?
#
loop_
_entity_poly.entity_id
_entity_poly.type
_entity_poly.pdbx_seq_one_letter_code
_entity_poly.pdbx_strand_id
1 'polypeptide(L)'
;MTEKKTTEKSNKEEKVNEKTVSIRGIASDVYRKILQISSETGKTVGELTNEAYRKMVQTSSLVEKAAEKALEKKFKVADTIVENIGQITLNNDEIEKLYGNIGFRNIDKLELSGLSDINSYGKISFISNVKVLKLSKGTKKINLLSKLNEVSQIVEEDLN
;
A
#
# COMPACT_ATOMS: atom_id res chain seq x y z
N MET A 1 -13.61 65.04 -5.30
CA MET A 1 -12.85 64.22 -6.27
C MET A 1 -12.44 62.95 -5.55
N THR A 2 -13.16 61.85 -5.77
CA THR A 2 -12.96 60.55 -5.11
C THR A 2 -12.78 59.52 -6.24
N GLU A 3 -11.54 59.11 -6.45
CA GLU A 3 -11.21 58.06 -7.42
C GLU A 3 -11.58 56.67 -6.86
N LYS A 4 -12.44 55.96 -7.58
CA LYS A 4 -12.73 54.56 -7.36
C LYS A 4 -11.66 53.69 -8.01
N LYS A 5 -10.84 53.01 -7.23
CA LYS A 5 -9.95 51.94 -7.68
C LYS A 5 -10.76 50.67 -7.91
N THR A 6 -10.97 50.32 -9.16
CA THR A 6 -11.55 49.07 -9.61
C THR A 6 -10.45 48.00 -9.56
N THR A 7 -10.62 46.99 -8.73
CA THR A 7 -9.73 45.84 -8.66
C THR A 7 -10.21 44.79 -9.65
N GLU A 8 -9.57 44.70 -10.80
CA GLU A 8 -9.75 43.55 -11.72
C GLU A 8 -9.12 42.31 -11.15
N LYS A 9 -9.95 41.35 -10.75
CA LYS A 9 -9.52 39.97 -10.51
C LYS A 9 -9.35 39.29 -11.85
N SER A 10 -8.13 39.09 -12.28
CA SER A 10 -7.81 38.22 -13.41
C SER A 10 -8.09 36.78 -13.06
N ASN A 11 -9.19 36.25 -13.58
CA ASN A 11 -9.49 34.82 -13.62
C ASN A 11 -8.48 34.18 -14.60
N LYS A 12 -7.45 33.54 -14.06
CA LYS A 12 -6.55 32.68 -14.84
C LYS A 12 -7.30 31.37 -15.07
N GLU A 13 -8.01 31.24 -16.18
CA GLU A 13 -8.49 29.97 -16.68
C GLU A 13 -7.27 29.11 -17.04
N GLU A 14 -7.03 28.04 -16.26
CA GLU A 14 -6.10 27.00 -16.64
C GLU A 14 -6.60 26.37 -17.94
N LYS A 15 -5.94 26.66 -19.06
CA LYS A 15 -6.16 25.96 -20.33
C LYS A 15 -5.82 24.49 -20.13
N VAL A 16 -6.84 23.67 -19.97
CA VAL A 16 -6.72 22.21 -20.00
C VAL A 16 -6.20 21.83 -21.38
N ASN A 17 -5.00 21.26 -21.40
CA ASN A 17 -4.32 20.86 -22.64
C ASN A 17 -5.00 19.58 -23.16
N GLU A 18 -6.00 19.73 -24.03
CA GLU A 18 -6.75 18.60 -24.60
C GLU A 18 -5.89 17.86 -25.62
N LYS A 19 -5.78 16.55 -25.45
CA LYS A 19 -5.10 15.64 -26.37
C LYS A 19 -6.11 14.76 -27.08
N THR A 20 -5.97 14.60 -28.38
CA THR A 20 -6.75 13.62 -29.14
C THR A 20 -6.19 12.22 -28.89
N VAL A 21 -7.03 11.30 -28.42
CA VAL A 21 -6.69 9.91 -28.17
C VAL A 21 -7.56 9.01 -29.02
N SER A 22 -6.95 8.05 -29.74
CA SER A 22 -7.67 7.00 -30.46
C SER A 22 -7.69 5.73 -29.64
N ILE A 23 -8.88 5.21 -29.35
CA ILE A 23 -9.05 3.96 -28.58
C ILE A 23 -9.51 2.87 -29.56
N ARG A 24 -8.79 1.74 -29.58
CA ARG A 24 -9.14 0.55 -30.36
C ARG A 24 -9.59 -0.59 -29.45
N GLY A 25 -10.40 -1.50 -29.97
CA GLY A 25 -10.82 -2.70 -29.22
C GLY A 25 -11.94 -2.47 -28.20
N ILE A 26 -12.74 -1.41 -28.34
CA ILE A 26 -13.94 -1.23 -27.53
C ILE A 26 -15.00 -2.25 -28.00
N ALA A 27 -15.58 -3.02 -27.07
CA ALA A 27 -16.65 -3.93 -27.37
C ALA A 27 -17.90 -3.15 -27.89
N SER A 28 -18.56 -3.68 -28.90
CA SER A 28 -19.66 -2.98 -29.59
C SER A 28 -20.87 -2.68 -28.72
N ASP A 29 -21.13 -3.50 -27.72
CA ASP A 29 -22.20 -3.30 -26.73
C ASP A 29 -21.86 -2.16 -25.76
N VAL A 30 -20.61 -2.05 -25.34
CA VAL A 30 -20.12 -0.96 -24.49
C VAL A 30 -20.20 0.36 -25.26
N TYR A 31 -19.74 0.38 -26.51
CA TYR A 31 -19.79 1.59 -27.34
C TYR A 31 -21.22 2.07 -27.55
N ARG A 32 -22.16 1.17 -27.83
CA ARG A 32 -23.61 1.50 -27.96
C ARG A 32 -24.18 2.12 -26.70
N LYS A 33 -23.82 1.60 -25.51
CA LYS A 33 -24.24 2.19 -24.24
C LYS A 33 -23.69 3.59 -24.02
N ILE A 34 -22.44 3.85 -24.41
CA ILE A 34 -21.85 5.19 -24.33
C ILE A 34 -22.59 6.16 -25.23
N LEU A 35 -22.95 5.75 -26.47
CA LEU A 35 -23.75 6.59 -27.38
C LEU A 35 -25.13 6.89 -26.81
N GLN A 36 -25.78 5.90 -26.19
CA GLN A 36 -27.07 6.09 -25.54
C GLN A 36 -26.96 7.12 -24.40
N ILE A 37 -25.99 6.97 -23.50
CA ILE A 37 -25.75 7.91 -22.40
C ILE A 37 -25.43 9.31 -22.94
N SER A 38 -24.65 9.41 -24.02
CA SER A 38 -24.35 10.67 -24.70
C SER A 38 -25.64 11.36 -25.16
N SER A 39 -26.55 10.62 -25.80
CA SER A 39 -27.82 11.12 -26.25
C SER A 39 -28.76 11.55 -25.10
N GLU A 40 -28.79 10.78 -24.02
CA GLU A 40 -29.66 11.05 -22.87
C GLU A 40 -29.15 12.23 -22.01
N THR A 41 -27.82 12.41 -21.93
CA THR A 41 -27.20 13.44 -21.07
C THR A 41 -26.83 14.73 -21.81
N GLY A 42 -26.85 14.73 -23.14
CA GLY A 42 -26.37 15.83 -23.97
C GLY A 42 -24.85 16.03 -23.96
N LYS A 43 -24.11 15.12 -23.31
CA LYS A 43 -22.64 15.14 -23.28
C LYS A 43 -22.07 14.42 -24.49
N THR A 44 -20.95 14.91 -25.00
CA THR A 44 -20.19 14.22 -26.04
C THR A 44 -19.54 12.92 -25.52
N VAL A 45 -19.25 11.98 -26.40
CA VAL A 45 -18.51 10.74 -26.04
C VAL A 45 -17.15 11.10 -25.43
N GLY A 46 -16.48 12.14 -25.91
CA GLY A 46 -15.20 12.61 -25.34
C GLY A 46 -15.34 13.07 -23.89
N GLU A 47 -16.37 13.84 -23.56
CA GLU A 47 -16.62 14.30 -22.18
C GLU A 47 -16.94 13.13 -21.26
N LEU A 48 -17.77 12.17 -21.71
CA LEU A 48 -18.08 10.97 -20.95
C LEU A 48 -16.82 10.11 -20.70
N THR A 49 -15.96 10.00 -21.71
CA THR A 49 -14.69 9.26 -21.59
C THR A 49 -13.75 9.95 -20.58
N ASN A 50 -13.60 11.28 -20.67
CA ASN A 50 -12.81 12.04 -19.71
C ASN A 50 -13.34 11.91 -18.28
N GLU A 51 -14.65 11.96 -18.10
CA GLU A 51 -15.29 11.77 -16.79
C GLU A 51 -15.02 10.36 -16.24
N ALA A 52 -15.13 9.32 -17.09
CA ALA A 52 -14.81 7.95 -16.72
C ALA A 52 -13.34 7.79 -16.31
N TYR A 53 -12.40 8.35 -17.06
CA TYR A 53 -10.99 8.30 -16.73
C TYR A 53 -10.67 9.04 -15.43
N ARG A 54 -11.25 10.22 -15.20
CA ARG A 54 -11.10 10.93 -13.92
C ARG A 54 -11.60 10.08 -12.74
N LYS A 55 -12.77 9.44 -12.89
CA LYS A 55 -13.30 8.52 -11.85
C LYS A 55 -12.38 7.33 -11.63
N MET A 56 -11.83 6.72 -12.67
CA MET A 56 -10.87 5.61 -12.56
C MET A 56 -9.61 6.02 -11.80
N VAL A 57 -9.02 7.17 -12.14
CA VAL A 57 -7.83 7.69 -11.45
C VAL A 57 -8.13 8.00 -9.98
N GLN A 58 -9.28 8.62 -9.70
CA GLN A 58 -9.70 8.89 -8.32
C GLN A 58 -9.95 7.60 -7.53
N THR A 59 -10.58 6.59 -8.16
CA THR A 59 -10.86 5.31 -7.52
C THR A 59 -9.58 4.53 -7.24
N SER A 60 -8.61 4.52 -8.16
CA SER A 60 -7.32 3.85 -7.95
C SER A 60 -6.58 4.47 -6.75
N SER A 61 -6.53 5.80 -6.65
CA SER A 61 -5.90 6.49 -5.53
C SER A 61 -6.63 6.25 -4.18
N LEU A 62 -7.95 6.05 -4.21
CA LEU A 62 -8.73 5.71 -3.02
C LEU A 62 -8.50 4.25 -2.59
N VAL A 63 -8.35 3.33 -3.55
CA VAL A 63 -8.03 1.91 -3.28
C VAL A 63 -6.63 1.79 -2.71
N GLU A 64 -5.64 2.50 -3.27
CA GLU A 64 -4.28 2.57 -2.74
C GLU A 64 -4.27 3.11 -1.31
N LYS A 65 -4.92 4.25 -1.05
CA LYS A 65 -5.04 4.84 0.30
C LYS A 65 -5.83 3.97 1.28
N ALA A 66 -6.84 3.24 0.80
CA ALA A 66 -7.59 2.30 1.64
C ALA A 66 -6.75 1.06 1.97
N ALA A 67 -5.95 0.56 1.01
CA ALA A 67 -5.02 -0.52 1.23
C ALA A 67 -3.90 -0.09 2.19
N GLU A 68 -3.32 1.10 2.01
CA GLU A 68 -2.34 1.68 2.95
C GLU A 68 -2.93 1.82 4.36
N LYS A 69 -4.15 2.39 4.50
CA LYS A 69 -4.83 2.51 5.79
C LYS A 69 -5.17 1.17 6.43
N ALA A 70 -5.54 0.16 5.64
CA ALA A 70 -5.80 -1.19 6.14
C ALA A 70 -4.51 -1.86 6.62
N LEU A 71 -3.40 -1.66 5.88
CA LEU A 71 -2.06 -2.09 6.29
C LEU A 71 -1.62 -1.33 7.55
N GLU A 72 -1.73 -0.01 7.60
CA GLU A 72 -1.41 0.79 8.79
C GLU A 72 -2.21 0.34 10.02
N LYS A 73 -3.50 0.01 9.84
CA LYS A 73 -4.34 -0.47 10.94
C LYS A 73 -3.91 -1.86 11.42
N LYS A 74 -3.40 -2.71 10.52
CA LYS A 74 -2.84 -4.03 10.84
C LYS A 74 -1.47 -3.90 11.51
N PHE A 75 -0.68 -2.87 11.13
CA PHE A 75 0.66 -2.60 11.66
C PHE A 75 0.68 -1.72 12.93
N LYS A 76 -0.42 -1.06 13.28
CA LYS A 76 -0.54 -0.26 14.52
C LYS A 76 -0.48 -1.07 15.83
N VAL A 77 -0.26 -2.38 15.73
CA VAL A 77 -0.15 -3.27 16.90
C VAL A 77 1.31 -3.43 17.38
N ALA A 78 2.28 -2.86 16.66
CA ALA A 78 3.68 -2.89 17.10
C ALA A 78 4.09 -1.57 17.74
N ASP A 79 4.70 -1.65 18.94
CA ASP A 79 5.24 -0.50 19.65
C ASP A 79 6.57 -0.04 19.01
N THR A 80 7.30 -0.98 18.41
CA THR A 80 8.54 -0.72 17.68
C THR A 80 8.46 -1.32 16.28
N ILE A 81 8.84 -0.56 15.25
CA ILE A 81 8.93 -1.06 13.87
C ILE A 81 10.38 -0.97 13.41
N VAL A 82 10.92 -2.11 12.98
CA VAL A 82 12.22 -2.21 12.31
C VAL A 82 11.97 -2.32 10.81
N GLU A 83 12.46 -1.36 10.06
CA GLU A 83 12.15 -1.31 8.63
C GLU A 83 13.27 -0.75 7.76
N ASN A 84 13.20 -1.07 6.45
CA ASN A 84 14.12 -0.57 5.41
C ASN A 84 15.60 -0.91 5.71
N ILE A 85 15.84 -2.12 6.16
CA ILE A 85 17.16 -2.63 6.54
C ILE A 85 17.54 -3.82 5.64
N GLY A 86 18.79 -3.85 5.15
CA GLY A 86 19.29 -4.96 4.34
C GLY A 86 19.32 -6.27 5.11
N GLN A 87 19.89 -6.27 6.32
CA GLN A 87 19.94 -7.46 7.18
C GLN A 87 19.86 -7.09 8.65
N ILE A 88 19.14 -7.91 9.42
CA ILE A 88 19.11 -7.86 10.87
C ILE A 88 19.01 -9.26 11.45
N THR A 89 19.72 -9.50 12.55
CA THR A 89 19.67 -10.73 13.35
C THR A 89 19.25 -10.37 14.76
N LEU A 90 18.26 -11.08 15.29
CA LEU A 90 17.80 -10.95 16.67
C LEU A 90 17.65 -12.34 17.30
N ASN A 91 18.08 -12.43 18.52
CA ASN A 91 17.88 -13.63 19.33
C ASN A 91 16.68 -13.48 20.29
N ASN A 92 16.30 -14.60 20.92
CA ASN A 92 15.20 -14.65 21.86
C ASN A 92 15.33 -13.63 22.99
N ASP A 93 16.53 -13.51 23.58
CA ASP A 93 16.77 -12.63 24.73
C ASP A 93 16.65 -11.15 24.34
N GLU A 94 17.05 -10.79 23.13
CA GLU A 94 16.91 -9.43 22.62
C GLU A 94 15.43 -9.08 22.41
N ILE A 95 14.65 -10.01 21.84
CA ILE A 95 13.22 -9.82 21.66
C ILE A 95 12.48 -9.74 23.00
N GLU A 96 12.84 -10.56 23.97
CA GLU A 96 12.23 -10.53 25.30
C GLU A 96 12.54 -9.25 26.10
N LYS A 97 13.70 -8.67 25.91
CA LYS A 97 14.08 -7.40 26.55
C LYS A 97 13.43 -6.17 25.93
N LEU A 98 12.82 -6.30 24.74
CA LEU A 98 12.10 -5.18 24.14
C LEU A 98 10.92 -4.75 25.01
N TYR A 99 10.75 -3.45 25.10
CA TYR A 99 9.55 -2.89 25.71
C TYR A 99 8.42 -2.86 24.66
N GLY A 100 7.36 -3.66 24.89
CA GLY A 100 6.25 -3.78 23.96
C GLY A 100 6.48 -4.76 22.81
N ASN A 101 5.73 -4.60 21.74
CA ASN A 101 5.72 -5.48 20.59
C ASN A 101 6.56 -4.91 19.44
N ILE A 102 7.14 -5.80 18.63
CA ILE A 102 7.98 -5.45 17.48
C ILE A 102 7.33 -5.89 16.16
N GLY A 103 7.42 -5.04 15.15
CA GLY A 103 7.09 -5.36 13.77
C GLY A 103 8.29 -5.24 12.85
N PHE A 104 8.35 -6.06 11.82
CA PHE A 104 9.41 -6.07 10.81
C PHE A 104 8.83 -5.78 9.44
N ARG A 105 9.44 -4.84 8.67
CA ARG A 105 8.96 -4.47 7.35
C ARG A 105 10.10 -4.08 6.41
N ASN A 106 9.97 -4.48 5.13
CA ASN A 106 10.94 -4.11 4.07
C ASN A 106 12.37 -4.50 4.43
N ILE A 107 12.61 -5.77 4.71
CA ILE A 107 13.91 -6.30 5.12
C ILE A 107 14.37 -7.34 4.10
N ASP A 108 15.61 -7.24 3.62
CA ASP A 108 16.13 -8.24 2.69
C ASP A 108 16.37 -9.58 3.41
N LYS A 109 16.95 -9.55 4.61
CA LYS A 109 17.24 -10.77 5.38
C LYS A 109 16.98 -10.54 6.87
N LEU A 110 15.99 -11.24 7.40
CA LEU A 110 15.66 -11.26 8.83
C LEU A 110 16.05 -12.62 9.41
N GLU A 111 16.92 -12.62 10.41
CA GLU A 111 17.31 -13.83 11.15
C GLU A 111 16.75 -13.76 12.57
N LEU A 112 15.98 -14.78 12.94
CA LEU A 112 15.40 -14.90 14.28
C LEU A 112 15.88 -16.21 14.90
N SER A 113 16.72 -16.12 15.95
CA SER A 113 17.30 -17.27 16.58
C SER A 113 16.74 -17.52 17.98
N GLY A 114 16.69 -18.79 18.37
CA GLY A 114 16.32 -19.24 19.72
C GLY A 114 14.86 -18.97 20.13
N LEU A 115 13.96 -18.66 19.19
CA LEU A 115 12.55 -18.49 19.49
C LEU A 115 11.94 -19.80 20.00
N SER A 116 11.84 -19.98 21.29
CA SER A 116 11.44 -21.22 21.91
C SER A 116 10.08 -21.14 22.61
N ASP A 117 9.70 -19.95 23.04
CA ASP A 117 8.58 -19.78 23.94
C ASP A 117 7.46 -18.92 23.33
N ILE A 118 6.25 -19.05 23.86
CA ILE A 118 5.07 -18.36 23.37
C ILE A 118 5.15 -16.85 23.59
N ASN A 119 5.93 -16.40 24.60
CA ASN A 119 6.09 -14.99 24.93
C ASN A 119 6.87 -14.25 23.85
N SER A 120 7.98 -14.84 23.39
CA SER A 120 8.80 -14.27 22.31
C SER A 120 8.02 -14.14 21.00
N TYR A 121 7.27 -15.19 20.63
CA TYR A 121 6.36 -15.12 19.50
C TYR A 121 5.27 -14.06 19.71
N GLY A 122 4.78 -13.91 20.95
CA GLY A 122 3.78 -12.92 21.34
C GLY A 122 4.23 -11.49 21.05
N LYS A 123 5.50 -11.21 21.28
CA LYS A 123 6.10 -9.86 21.04
C LYS A 123 6.27 -9.52 19.57
N ILE A 124 6.32 -10.48 18.67
CA ILE A 124 6.35 -10.20 17.23
C ILE A 124 4.93 -9.93 16.76
N SER A 125 4.65 -8.70 16.35
CA SER A 125 3.33 -8.31 15.83
C SER A 125 3.12 -8.71 14.38
N PHE A 126 4.11 -8.46 13.53
CA PHE A 126 4.07 -8.79 12.11
C PHE A 126 5.48 -8.88 11.50
N ILE A 127 5.58 -9.61 10.39
CA ILE A 127 6.74 -9.70 9.51
C ILE A 127 6.21 -9.50 8.09
N SER A 128 6.56 -8.39 7.44
CA SER A 128 5.99 -8.00 6.15
C SER A 128 7.05 -7.57 5.15
N ASN A 129 6.89 -7.99 3.89
CA ASN A 129 7.81 -7.69 2.80
C ASN A 129 9.27 -8.01 3.18
N VAL A 130 9.51 -9.28 3.51
CA VAL A 130 10.83 -9.82 3.85
C VAL A 130 11.25 -10.81 2.77
N LYS A 131 12.43 -10.60 2.15
CA LYS A 131 12.90 -11.51 1.10
C LYS A 131 13.28 -12.86 1.67
N VAL A 132 14.08 -12.89 2.74
CA VAL A 132 14.52 -14.14 3.37
C VAL A 132 14.30 -14.04 4.88
N LEU A 133 13.46 -14.91 5.42
CA LEU A 133 13.30 -15.11 6.85
C LEU A 133 14.06 -16.38 7.26
N LYS A 134 15.11 -16.23 8.06
CA LYS A 134 15.85 -17.34 8.64
C LYS A 134 15.39 -17.59 10.07
N LEU A 135 15.17 -18.83 10.39
CA LEU A 135 14.73 -19.30 11.71
C LEU A 135 15.67 -20.40 12.19
N SER A 136 15.96 -20.44 13.49
CA SER A 136 16.69 -21.59 14.07
C SER A 136 15.89 -22.87 13.93
N LYS A 137 16.58 -23.99 13.80
CA LYS A 137 15.97 -25.32 13.83
C LYS A 137 15.14 -25.49 15.12
N GLY A 138 13.98 -26.10 14.98
CA GLY A 138 13.04 -26.31 16.09
C GLY A 138 12.12 -25.13 16.37
N THR A 139 12.24 -24.02 15.66
CA THR A 139 11.29 -22.90 15.75
C THR A 139 9.89 -23.36 15.33
N LYS A 140 8.89 -23.13 16.18
CA LYS A 140 7.49 -23.46 15.89
C LYS A 140 6.92 -22.46 14.88
N LYS A 141 7.17 -22.66 13.59
CA LYS A 141 6.72 -21.79 12.49
C LYS A 141 5.23 -21.46 12.57
N ILE A 142 4.40 -22.41 13.04
CA ILE A 142 2.95 -22.20 13.14
C ILE A 142 2.59 -20.95 13.94
N ASN A 143 3.39 -20.59 14.94
CA ASN A 143 3.18 -19.42 15.77
C ASN A 143 3.48 -18.09 15.05
N LEU A 144 4.21 -18.16 13.94
CA LEU A 144 4.53 -17.00 13.11
C LEU A 144 3.63 -16.86 11.89
N LEU A 145 3.02 -17.94 11.39
CA LEU A 145 2.29 -17.94 10.12
C LEU A 145 1.21 -16.84 10.03
N SER A 146 0.48 -16.60 11.12
CA SER A 146 -0.56 -15.56 11.17
C SER A 146 -0.01 -14.13 11.13
N LYS A 147 1.31 -13.98 11.33
CA LYS A 147 2.03 -12.71 11.41
C LYS A 147 2.84 -12.41 10.15
N LEU A 148 2.97 -13.40 9.25
CA LEU A 148 3.70 -13.25 8.00
C LEU A 148 2.82 -12.61 6.92
N ASN A 149 3.40 -11.68 6.18
CA ASN A 149 2.81 -11.07 5.01
C ASN A 149 3.92 -10.78 3.99
N GLU A 150 3.78 -11.30 2.76
CA GLU A 150 4.78 -11.09 1.70
C GLU A 150 6.21 -11.50 2.09
N VAL A 151 6.37 -12.69 2.66
CA VAL A 151 7.68 -13.30 2.91
C VAL A 151 8.02 -14.23 1.75
N SER A 152 9.09 -13.90 1.01
CA SER A 152 9.42 -14.64 -0.22
C SER A 152 10.01 -16.01 0.05
N GLN A 153 10.81 -16.15 1.11
CA GLN A 153 11.47 -17.41 1.47
C GLN A 153 11.60 -17.55 2.99
N ILE A 154 11.37 -18.75 3.49
CA ILE A 154 11.63 -19.13 4.89
C ILE A 154 12.64 -20.27 4.89
N VAL A 155 13.73 -20.08 5.63
CA VAL A 155 14.84 -21.04 5.76
C VAL A 155 15.02 -21.42 7.22
N GLU A 156 15.20 -22.72 7.49
CA GLU A 156 15.62 -23.19 8.82
C GLU A 156 17.09 -23.59 8.77
N GLU A 157 17.86 -23.00 9.66
CA GLU A 157 19.30 -23.25 9.80
C GLU A 157 19.68 -23.42 11.27
N ASP A 158 20.87 -23.99 11.54
CA ASP A 158 21.48 -23.93 12.85
C ASP A 158 22.05 -22.49 13.02
N LEU A 159 21.25 -21.62 13.60
CA LEU A 159 21.67 -20.25 13.93
C LEU A 159 22.28 -20.29 15.35
N ASN A 160 23.59 -20.16 15.43
CA ASN A 160 24.34 -20.09 16.69
C ASN A 160 24.22 -18.72 17.34
#